data_fe92561c6310832f7e22bfa5f24ae01c
#
_entry.id   fe92561c6310832f7e22bfa5f24ae01c
#
_cell.length_a   1.000
_cell.length_b   1.000
_cell.length_c   1.000
_cell.angle_alpha   90.00
_cell.angle_beta   90.00
_cell.angle_gamma   90.00
#
_symmetry.space_group_name_H-M   'P 1'
#
loop_
_entity.id
_entity.type
_entity.pdbx_description
1 polymer ?
#
loop_
_entity_poly.entity_id
_entity_poly.type
_entity_poly.pdbx_seq_one_letter_code
_entity_poly.pdbx_strand_id
1 'polypeptide(L)'
;MRVLTPVALVLAAVLCSGTAQAQTPNDPEIAACKATGLVALKERSPSVKDIILDMDTLTVSKANTKIEDTPVRTIIMGEVYLERKETGKSQQFLCLIGEKGKVLLTFFTAR
;
A
#
# COMPACT_ATOMS: atom_id res chain seq x y z
N MET A 1 0.87 19.54 61.98
CA MET A 1 0.81 19.00 61.38
C MET A 1 0.56 19.09 60.31
N ARG A 2 0.76 18.97 59.41
CA ARG A 2 0.48 18.96 58.40
C ARG A 2 0.65 18.30 57.57
N VAL A 3 0.41 17.94 56.75
CA VAL A 3 0.36 17.17 56.00
C VAL A 3 0.51 17.47 54.82
N LEU A 4 1.10 17.15 54.08
CA LEU A 4 1.28 17.32 52.97
C LEU A 4 0.87 16.54 52.09
N THR A 5 0.14 16.60 51.36
CA THR A 5 -0.29 15.78 50.41
C THR A 5 0.48 15.85 49.28
N PRO A 6 1.12 14.91 48.94
CA PRO A 6 1.80 14.81 47.72
C PRO A 6 0.86 14.77 46.64
N VAL A 7 0.98 15.61 45.84
CA VAL A 7 0.21 15.60 44.68
C VAL A 7 0.77 14.64 43.75
N ALA A 8 0.09 13.67 43.56
CA ALA A 8 0.50 12.74 42.56
C ALA A 8 0.23 13.34 41.23
N LEU A 9 1.25 13.72 40.63
CA LEU A 9 1.14 14.24 39.38
C LEU A 9 1.09 13.15 38.40
N VAL A 10 0.01 12.85 37.95
CA VAL A 10 -0.08 11.87 36.94
C VAL A 10 0.09 12.54 35.64
N LEU A 11 1.21 12.34 35.10
CA LEU A 11 1.43 12.76 33.81
C LEU A 11 0.91 11.76 32.88
N ALA A 12 -0.22 11.94 32.43
CA ALA A 12 -0.71 11.13 31.35
C ALA A 12 -0.05 11.61 30.09
N ALA A 13 0.98 11.00 29.74
CA ALA A 13 1.57 11.28 28.47
C ALA A 13 0.69 10.64 27.44
N VAL A 14 -0.10 11.41 26.87
CA VAL A 14 -0.85 10.94 25.74
C VAL A 14 0.06 10.96 24.57
N LEU A 15 0.48 9.81 24.24
CA LEU A 15 1.21 9.68 23.04
C LEU A 15 0.23 9.60 21.92
N CYS A 16 -0.02 10.67 21.35
CA CYS A 16 -0.64 10.67 20.07
C CYS A 16 0.34 10.13 19.11
N SER A 17 0.26 8.89 18.90
CA SER A 17 1.00 8.34 17.82
C SER A 17 0.41 8.91 16.58
N GLY A 18 1.13 9.74 15.98
CA GLY A 18 0.79 10.20 14.68
C GLY A 18 0.67 9.00 13.79
N THR A 19 -0.39 8.94 13.13
CA THR A 19 -0.63 7.89 12.23
C THR A 19 0.08 8.13 10.94
N ALA A 20 1.35 8.15 10.99
CA ALA A 20 2.07 8.07 9.76
C ALA A 20 1.84 6.67 9.24
N GLN A 21 1.12 6.59 8.18
CA GLN A 21 0.87 5.31 7.56
C GLN A 21 2.12 4.84 6.91
N ALA A 22 2.92 4.15 7.66
CA ALA A 22 4.05 3.52 7.05
C ALA A 22 3.52 2.44 6.13
N GLN A 23 3.82 2.56 4.87
CA GLN A 23 3.50 1.52 3.92
C GLN A 23 4.39 0.35 4.22
N THR A 24 3.81 -0.77 4.55
CA THR A 24 4.56 -1.97 4.83
C THR A 24 4.20 -3.04 3.82
N PRO A 25 5.11 -3.95 3.54
CA PRO A 25 4.80 -5.07 2.63
C PRO A 25 3.62 -5.91 3.11
N ASN A 26 3.27 -5.80 4.39
CA ASN A 26 2.17 -6.56 4.96
C ASN A 26 0.84 -5.84 4.91
N ASP A 27 0.80 -4.63 4.35
CA ASP A 27 -0.45 -3.92 4.18
C ASP A 27 -1.39 -4.76 3.32
N PRO A 28 -2.61 -5.05 3.79
CA PRO A 28 -3.51 -5.93 3.04
C PRO A 28 -3.86 -5.42 1.65
N GLU A 29 -3.97 -4.12 1.47
CA GLU A 29 -4.28 -3.56 0.17
C GLU A 29 -3.09 -3.70 -0.78
N ILE A 30 -1.90 -3.45 -0.29
CA ILE A 30 -0.69 -3.63 -1.09
C ILE A 30 -0.53 -5.10 -1.45
N ALA A 31 -0.75 -5.99 -0.50
CA ALA A 31 -0.64 -7.42 -0.76
C ALA A 31 -1.66 -7.89 -1.80
N ALA A 32 -2.88 -7.39 -1.73
CA ALA A 32 -3.92 -7.74 -2.69
C ALA A 32 -3.57 -7.24 -4.09
N CYS A 33 -3.03 -6.03 -4.18
CA CYS A 33 -2.60 -5.47 -5.45
C CYS A 33 -1.46 -6.29 -6.06
N LYS A 34 -0.50 -6.68 -5.23
CA LYS A 34 0.62 -7.47 -5.70
C LYS A 34 0.14 -8.83 -6.22
N ALA A 35 -0.71 -9.49 -5.47
CA ALA A 35 -1.21 -10.81 -5.86
C ALA A 35 -2.01 -10.76 -7.16
N THR A 36 -2.92 -9.80 -7.26
CA THR A 36 -3.75 -9.65 -8.45
C THR A 36 -2.90 -9.28 -9.67
N GLY A 37 -1.96 -8.37 -9.46
CA GLY A 37 -1.07 -7.96 -10.55
C GLY A 37 -0.19 -9.09 -11.04
N LEU A 38 0.29 -9.92 -10.13
CA LEU A 38 1.13 -11.05 -10.49
C LEU A 38 0.38 -12.07 -11.33
N VAL A 39 -0.87 -12.37 -10.97
CA VAL A 39 -1.69 -13.28 -11.76
C VAL A 39 -1.87 -12.74 -13.18
N ALA A 40 -2.19 -11.46 -13.30
CA ALA A 40 -2.38 -10.84 -14.61
C ALA A 40 -1.10 -10.85 -15.44
N LEU A 41 0.04 -10.58 -14.81
CA LEU A 41 1.33 -10.59 -15.51
C LEU A 41 1.72 -11.96 -15.99
N LYS A 42 1.48 -13.00 -15.18
CA LYS A 42 1.85 -14.34 -15.56
C LYS A 42 1.07 -14.85 -16.76
N GLU A 43 -0.11 -14.36 -16.96
CA GLU A 43 -0.90 -14.73 -18.14
C GLU A 43 -0.26 -14.22 -19.43
N ARG A 44 0.37 -13.04 -19.35
CA ARG A 44 1.01 -12.44 -20.52
C ARG A 44 2.49 -12.76 -20.62
N SER A 45 3.12 -12.98 -19.48
CA SER A 45 4.55 -13.22 -19.39
C SER A 45 4.81 -14.34 -18.38
N PRO A 46 4.66 -15.59 -18.81
CA PRO A 46 4.81 -16.72 -17.87
C PRO A 46 6.18 -16.82 -17.21
N SER A 47 7.18 -16.14 -17.74
CA SER A 47 8.51 -16.16 -17.15
C SER A 47 8.62 -15.30 -15.90
N VAL A 48 7.64 -14.45 -15.64
CA VAL A 48 7.65 -13.62 -14.43
C VAL A 48 7.34 -14.50 -13.24
N LYS A 49 8.23 -14.50 -12.26
CA LYS A 49 8.05 -15.30 -11.05
C LYS A 49 7.42 -14.50 -9.93
N ASP A 50 7.74 -13.23 -9.83
CA ASP A 50 7.23 -12.41 -8.75
C ASP A 50 7.33 -10.94 -9.14
N ILE A 51 6.70 -10.10 -8.32
CA ILE A 51 6.76 -8.65 -8.44
C ILE A 51 7.46 -8.14 -7.19
N ILE A 52 8.47 -7.31 -7.38
CA ILE A 52 9.17 -6.69 -6.26
C ILE A 52 8.76 -5.23 -6.24
N LEU A 53 8.03 -4.84 -5.20
CA LEU A 53 7.59 -3.47 -5.03
C LEU A 53 8.70 -2.63 -4.42
N ASP A 54 8.97 -1.49 -5.04
CA ASP A 54 9.90 -0.54 -4.46
C ASP A 54 9.13 0.29 -3.45
N MET A 55 9.25 -0.10 -2.18
CA MET A 55 8.46 0.52 -1.11
C MET A 55 8.78 1.99 -0.93
N ASP A 56 9.97 2.42 -1.33
CA ASP A 56 10.34 3.83 -1.20
C ASP A 56 9.57 4.72 -2.18
N THR A 57 9.14 4.17 -3.29
CA THR A 57 8.40 4.92 -4.30
C THR A 57 6.90 4.75 -4.18
N LEU A 58 6.47 3.84 -3.33
CA LEU A 58 5.06 3.48 -3.25
C LEU A 58 4.26 4.54 -2.52
N THR A 59 3.17 4.97 -3.10
CA THR A 59 2.23 5.89 -2.45
C THR A 59 0.87 5.23 -2.38
N VAL A 60 0.23 5.41 -1.24
CA VAL A 60 -1.13 4.92 -1.01
C VAL A 60 -1.99 6.14 -0.73
N SER A 61 -2.93 6.41 -1.60
CA SER A 61 -3.79 7.58 -1.48
C SER A 61 -5.23 7.14 -1.28
N LYS A 62 -5.87 7.69 -0.27
CA LYS A 62 -7.30 7.47 -0.11
C LYS A 62 -8.04 8.28 -1.15
N ALA A 63 -9.08 7.70 -1.68
CA ALA A 63 -9.90 8.34 -2.69
C ALA A 63 -11.37 8.24 -2.31
N ASN A 64 -12.13 9.16 -2.81
CA ASN A 64 -13.59 9.12 -2.64
C ASN A 64 -14.19 9.58 -3.95
N THR A 65 -14.07 8.73 -4.93
CA THR A 65 -14.49 9.05 -6.27
C THR A 65 -15.13 7.82 -6.91
N LYS A 66 -15.66 7.99 -8.08
CA LYS A 66 -16.23 6.90 -8.86
C LYS A 66 -15.70 6.97 -10.28
N ILE A 67 -15.47 5.82 -10.84
CA ILE A 67 -15.23 5.69 -12.26
C ILE A 67 -16.49 5.02 -12.81
N GLU A 68 -17.27 5.78 -13.52
CA GLU A 68 -18.63 5.40 -13.89
C GLU A 68 -19.43 5.15 -12.60
N ASP A 69 -19.91 3.94 -12.36
CA ASP A 69 -20.66 3.64 -11.14
C ASP A 69 -19.81 2.89 -10.12
N THR A 70 -18.53 2.72 -10.39
CA THR A 70 -17.66 1.93 -9.52
C THR A 70 -16.92 2.83 -8.55
N PRO A 71 -17.16 2.70 -7.24
CA PRO A 71 -16.43 3.51 -6.26
C PRO A 71 -14.96 3.11 -6.21
N VAL A 72 -14.11 4.12 -6.12
CA VAL A 72 -12.68 3.94 -5.90
C VAL A 72 -12.35 4.52 -4.54
N ARG A 73 -11.77 3.71 -3.68
CA ARG A 73 -11.46 4.08 -2.28
C ARG A 73 -9.99 4.28 -2.03
N THR A 74 -9.14 3.58 -2.75
CA THR A 74 -7.69 3.68 -2.55
C THR A 74 -7.00 3.57 -3.89
N ILE A 75 -5.95 4.36 -4.05
CA ILE A 75 -5.11 4.34 -5.22
C ILE A 75 -3.68 4.08 -4.76
N ILE A 76 -3.07 3.06 -5.29
CA ILE A 76 -1.69 2.71 -4.98
C ILE A 76 -0.87 2.88 -6.24
N MET A 77 0.21 3.62 -6.14
CA MET A 77 1.12 3.87 -7.26
C MET A 77 2.55 3.71 -6.79
N GLY A 78 3.40 3.29 -7.68
CA GLY A 78 4.81 3.17 -7.36
C GLY A 78 5.58 2.49 -8.47
N GLU A 79 6.80 2.13 -8.16
CA GLU A 79 7.65 1.42 -9.09
C GLU A 79 7.78 -0.04 -8.67
N VAL A 80 7.86 -0.91 -9.64
CA VAL A 80 8.01 -2.34 -9.39
C VAL A 80 9.09 -2.89 -10.30
N TYR A 81 9.71 -3.96 -9.84
CA TYR A 81 10.62 -4.76 -10.65
C TYR A 81 9.99 -6.13 -10.84
N LEU A 82 10.13 -6.66 -12.02
CA LEU A 82 9.62 -7.99 -12.30
C LEU A 82 10.74 -8.99 -12.10
N GLU A 83 10.51 -9.95 -11.23
CA GLU A 83 11.45 -11.02 -11.02
C GLU A 83 11.30 -12.07 -12.10
N ARG A 84 12.29 -12.18 -12.92
CA ARG A 84 12.36 -13.15 -14.01
C ARG A 84 13.82 -13.42 -14.30
N LYS A 85 14.07 -14.24 -15.31
CA LYS A 85 15.43 -14.68 -15.62
C LYS A 85 16.41 -13.53 -15.75
N GLU A 86 15.97 -12.41 -16.29
CA GLU A 86 16.76 -11.19 -16.32
C GLU A 86 15.98 -10.08 -15.64
N THR A 87 16.62 -9.44 -14.67
CA THR A 87 15.98 -8.33 -13.98
C THR A 87 15.99 -7.13 -14.90
N GLY A 88 14.83 -6.68 -15.30
CA GLY A 88 14.70 -5.54 -16.17
C GLY A 88 14.66 -4.23 -15.43
N LYS A 89 14.32 -3.19 -16.16
CA LYS A 89 14.12 -1.87 -15.58
C LYS A 89 12.85 -1.85 -14.76
N SER A 90 12.75 -0.89 -13.86
CA SER A 90 11.53 -0.72 -13.10
C SER A 90 10.39 -0.33 -14.02
N GLN A 91 9.20 -0.71 -13.64
CA GLN A 91 7.98 -0.32 -14.32
C GLN A 91 7.11 0.44 -13.34
N GLN A 92 6.26 1.29 -13.88
CA GLN A 92 5.29 1.95 -13.02
C GLN A 92 4.10 1.04 -12.79
N PHE A 93 3.62 1.08 -11.57
CA PHE A 93 2.53 0.24 -11.14
C PHE A 93 1.40 1.11 -10.60
N LEU A 94 0.20 0.82 -11.03
CA LEU A 94 -1.00 1.47 -10.55
C LEU A 94 -1.99 0.41 -10.12
N CYS A 95 -2.58 0.58 -8.96
CA CYS A 95 -3.63 -0.30 -8.48
C CYS A 95 -4.78 0.52 -7.94
N LEU A 96 -5.98 0.22 -8.40
CA LEU A 96 -7.19 0.84 -7.91
C LEU A 96 -7.94 -0.15 -7.04
N ILE A 97 -8.33 0.30 -5.86
CA ILE A 97 -9.05 -0.53 -4.91
C ILE A 97 -10.40 0.11 -4.61
N GLY A 98 -11.43 -0.70 -4.72
CA GLY A 98 -12.79 -0.28 -4.46
C GLY A 98 -13.21 -0.56 -3.04
N GLU A 99 -14.50 -0.74 -2.85
CA GLU A 99 -15.05 -1.00 -1.53
C GLU A 99 -14.61 -2.36 -1.01
N LYS A 100 -14.45 -2.43 0.30
CA LYS A 100 -14.08 -3.67 1.00
C LYS A 100 -12.76 -4.26 0.55
N GLY A 101 -11.85 -3.42 0.08
CA GLY A 101 -10.54 -3.88 -0.32
C GLY A 101 -10.49 -4.63 -1.64
N LYS A 102 -11.54 -4.54 -2.45
CA LYS A 102 -11.58 -5.24 -3.72
C LYS A 102 -10.68 -4.56 -4.74
N VAL A 103 -9.77 -5.31 -5.31
CA VAL A 103 -8.90 -4.79 -6.36
C VAL A 103 -9.71 -4.67 -7.64
N LEU A 104 -9.76 -3.44 -8.16
CA LEU A 104 -10.53 -3.15 -9.37
C LEU A 104 -9.66 -3.24 -10.62
N LEU A 105 -8.42 -2.79 -10.51
CA LEU A 105 -7.54 -2.70 -11.65
C LEU A 105 -6.10 -2.72 -11.19
N THR A 106 -5.26 -3.47 -11.89
CA THR A 106 -3.80 -3.34 -11.76
C THR A 106 -3.25 -3.02 -13.13
N PHE A 107 -2.31 -2.11 -13.18
CA PHE A 107 -1.76 -1.64 -14.43
C PHE A 107 -0.26 -1.46 -14.32
N PHE A 108 0.47 -1.91 -15.33
CA PHE A 108 1.92 -1.80 -15.38
C PHE A 108 2.30 -1.08 -16.65
N THR A 109 3.17 -0.10 -16.54
CA THR A 109 3.67 0.59 -17.72
C THR A 109 5.14 0.27 -17.87
N ALA A 110 5.53 -0.09 -19.06
CA ALA A 110 6.93 -0.25 -19.37
C ALA A 110 7.59 1.12 -19.45
N ARG A 111 8.83 1.20 -19.03
CA ARG A 111 9.64 2.39 -19.19
C ARG A 111 10.63 2.21 -20.31
#